data_7cfc122218089d4ba294933694a96d88
#
_entry.id   7cfc122218089d4ba294933694a96d88
#
_cell.length_a   1.000
_cell.length_b   1.000
_cell.length_c   1.000
_cell.angle_alpha   90.00
_cell.angle_beta   90.00
_cell.angle_gamma   90.00
#
_symmetry.space_group_name_H-M   'P 1'
#
loop_
_entity.id
_entity.type
_entity.pdbx_description
1 polymer ?
#
loop_
_entity_poly.entity_id
_entity_poly.type
_entity_poly.pdbx_seq_one_letter_code
_entity_poly.pdbx_strand_id
1 'polypeptide(L)'
;MPCGLYKSVNVALVGGMRIECDAIVVGVRTHGEHGAIVRLLTPDHGLVAGYVRGGRSRQLRPVLSPGNLVKAELRARVETQLPALTVEMVRARTALLGEPLAAAAIEWTTALAAASLPEGQPYARIHAALDGVLTAIESAPAARDWAAALVGYEQVVLAELGFGAAPSVQGDAMSALRRNGTRLAQNILTERRARPLAARDRLVERLARALA
;
A
#
# COMPACT_ATOMS: atom_id res chain seq x y z
N MET A 1 13.21 -17.12 12.60
CA MET A 1 11.85 -17.67 12.46
C MET A 1 11.46 -17.51 10.99
N PRO A 2 11.13 -18.56 10.24
CA PRO A 2 10.89 -18.45 8.81
C PRO A 2 9.56 -17.74 8.54
N CYS A 3 9.64 -16.77 7.65
CA CYS A 3 8.52 -16.07 7.03
C CYS A 3 7.50 -17.09 6.48
N GLY A 4 6.26 -17.00 6.95
CA GLY A 4 5.18 -17.90 6.55
C GLY A 4 4.98 -17.83 5.04
N LEU A 5 4.96 -18.99 4.41
CA LEU A 5 4.65 -19.18 2.99
C LEU A 5 3.24 -18.61 2.71
N TYR A 6 3.20 -17.48 2.02
CA TYR A 6 2.00 -17.00 1.36
C TYR A 6 1.64 -18.00 0.25
N LYS A 7 0.61 -18.81 0.49
CA LYS A 7 0.06 -19.70 -0.55
C LYS A 7 -1.02 -18.92 -1.30
N SER A 8 -0.68 -18.40 -2.47
CA SER A 8 -1.68 -18.00 -3.46
C SER A 8 -2.19 -19.26 -4.18
N VAL A 9 -3.49 -19.46 -4.12
CA VAL A 9 -4.15 -20.54 -4.88
C VAL A 9 -4.80 -19.91 -6.10
N ASN A 10 -4.17 -20.09 -7.25
CA ASN A 10 -4.76 -19.71 -8.52
C ASN A 10 -5.60 -20.89 -9.04
N VAL A 11 -6.92 -20.82 -8.89
CA VAL A 11 -7.83 -21.83 -9.43
C VAL A 11 -8.48 -21.25 -10.67
N ALA A 12 -7.95 -21.57 -11.84
CA ALA A 12 -8.63 -21.34 -13.11
C ALA A 12 -9.86 -22.25 -13.20
N LEU A 13 -11.04 -21.69 -13.01
CA LEU A 13 -12.28 -22.37 -13.34
C LEU A 13 -12.60 -22.10 -14.82
N VAL A 14 -13.16 -23.10 -15.50
CA VAL A 14 -13.67 -22.98 -16.86
C VAL A 14 -14.67 -21.82 -16.91
N GLY A 15 -14.24 -20.68 -17.53
CA GLY A 15 -15.09 -19.52 -17.76
C GLY A 15 -15.03 -18.37 -16.73
N GLY A 16 -14.08 -18.32 -15.78
CA GLY A 16 -13.97 -17.19 -14.85
C GLY A 16 -12.63 -17.11 -14.11
N MET A 17 -12.29 -15.91 -13.61
CA MET A 17 -11.11 -15.65 -12.78
C MET A 17 -11.47 -15.78 -11.30
N ARG A 18 -10.69 -16.55 -10.54
CA ARG A 18 -10.71 -16.57 -9.07
C ARG A 18 -9.31 -16.43 -8.53
N ILE A 19 -9.10 -15.42 -7.70
CA ILE A 19 -7.84 -15.19 -6.97
C ILE A 19 -8.17 -15.21 -5.48
N GLU A 20 -7.41 -15.98 -4.71
CA GLU A 20 -7.48 -15.98 -3.25
C GLU A 20 -6.07 -15.79 -2.70
N CYS A 21 -5.85 -14.69 -1.96
CA CYS A 21 -4.53 -14.34 -1.43
C CYS A 21 -4.64 -13.37 -0.26
N ASP A 22 -3.55 -13.25 0.50
CA ASP A 22 -3.40 -12.14 1.44
C ASP A 22 -3.00 -10.89 0.66
N ALA A 23 -3.56 -9.73 1.05
CA ALA A 23 -3.37 -8.48 0.33
C ALA A 23 -3.39 -7.28 1.27
N ILE A 24 -2.62 -6.25 0.95
CA ILE A 24 -2.64 -4.97 1.68
C ILE A 24 -3.63 -4.03 1.01
N VAL A 25 -4.57 -3.47 1.78
CA VAL A 25 -5.47 -2.43 1.29
C VAL A 25 -4.68 -1.16 1.04
N VAL A 26 -4.64 -0.69 -0.21
CA VAL A 26 -3.90 0.53 -0.60
C VAL A 26 -4.79 1.67 -1.05
N GLY A 27 -6.07 1.41 -1.27
CA GLY A 27 -7.01 2.47 -1.60
C GLY A 27 -8.46 2.00 -1.61
N VAL A 28 -9.36 2.90 -1.24
CA VAL A 28 -10.80 2.67 -1.22
C VAL A 28 -11.51 3.87 -1.82
N ARG A 29 -12.44 3.61 -2.71
CA ARG A 29 -13.32 4.63 -3.31
C ARG A 29 -14.76 4.17 -3.22
N THR A 30 -15.63 5.06 -2.74
CA THR A 30 -17.08 4.80 -2.73
C THR A 30 -17.59 4.58 -4.17
N HIS A 31 -18.49 3.61 -4.34
CA HIS A 31 -19.11 3.31 -5.62
C HIS A 31 -20.60 2.97 -5.42
N GLY A 32 -21.48 3.77 -6.03
CA GLY A 32 -22.91 3.70 -5.78
C GLY A 32 -23.28 4.03 -4.33
N GLU A 33 -24.48 3.66 -3.92
CA GLU A 33 -25.02 3.99 -2.59
C GLU A 33 -24.36 3.19 -1.46
N HIS A 34 -24.07 1.92 -1.69
CA HIS A 34 -23.64 0.99 -0.62
C HIS A 34 -22.30 0.32 -0.88
N GLY A 35 -21.77 0.39 -2.12
CA GLY A 35 -20.56 -0.32 -2.52
C GLY A 35 -19.29 0.50 -2.38
N ALA A 36 -18.16 -0.20 -2.52
CA ALA A 36 -16.84 0.41 -2.64
C ALA A 36 -15.98 -0.33 -3.69
N ILE A 37 -15.16 0.41 -4.41
CA ILE A 37 -14.05 -0.15 -5.19
C ILE A 37 -12.81 -0.08 -4.30
N VAL A 38 -12.21 -1.24 -4.10
CA VAL A 38 -11.03 -1.40 -3.23
C VAL A 38 -9.85 -1.79 -4.09
N ARG A 39 -8.72 -1.13 -3.86
CA ARG A 39 -7.43 -1.47 -4.48
C ARG A 39 -6.57 -2.18 -3.45
N LEU A 40 -6.07 -3.33 -3.86
CA LEU A 40 -5.26 -4.22 -3.04
C LEU A 40 -3.89 -4.41 -3.68
N LEU A 41 -2.84 -4.40 -2.88
CA LEU A 41 -1.52 -4.85 -3.32
C LEU A 41 -1.31 -6.28 -2.84
N THR A 42 -1.10 -7.17 -3.81
CA THR A 42 -0.86 -8.60 -3.59
C THR A 42 0.58 -8.96 -3.96
N PRO A 43 1.18 -10.01 -3.37
CA PRO A 43 2.54 -10.42 -3.70
C PRO A 43 2.67 -10.97 -5.13
N ASP A 44 1.69 -11.76 -5.59
CA ASP A 44 1.79 -12.55 -6.82
C ASP A 44 0.98 -11.99 -7.99
N HIS A 45 0.00 -11.11 -7.73
CA HIS A 45 -0.86 -10.52 -8.78
C HIS A 45 -0.69 -9.00 -8.88
N GLY A 46 0.23 -8.41 -8.09
CA GLY A 46 0.47 -6.97 -8.09
C GLY A 46 -0.71 -6.16 -7.55
N LEU A 47 -0.93 -5.00 -8.15
CA LEU A 47 -2.06 -4.13 -7.80
C LEU A 47 -3.32 -4.61 -8.51
N VAL A 48 -4.34 -4.96 -7.72
CA VAL A 48 -5.64 -5.43 -8.21
C VAL A 48 -6.77 -4.57 -7.65
N ALA A 49 -7.86 -4.44 -8.40
CA ALA A 49 -9.05 -3.74 -7.95
C ALA A 49 -10.26 -4.69 -7.91
N GLY A 50 -11.16 -4.50 -6.95
CA GLY A 50 -12.38 -5.28 -6.85
C GLY A 50 -13.53 -4.48 -6.24
N TYR A 51 -14.75 -4.89 -6.54
CA TYR A 51 -15.97 -4.31 -6.00
C TYR A 51 -16.42 -5.05 -4.75
N VAL A 52 -16.55 -4.34 -3.65
CA VAL A 52 -17.06 -4.84 -2.37
C VAL A 52 -18.50 -4.38 -2.18
N ARG A 53 -19.43 -5.34 -2.21
CA ARG A 53 -20.83 -5.08 -1.90
C ARG A 53 -20.97 -4.72 -0.42
N GLY A 54 -21.68 -3.66 -0.10
CA GLY A 54 -21.81 -3.18 1.27
C GLY A 54 -20.52 -2.60 1.87
N GLY A 55 -19.51 -2.26 1.06
CA GLY A 55 -18.23 -1.73 1.51
C GLY A 55 -18.30 -0.42 2.32
N ARG A 56 -19.47 0.26 2.33
CA ARG A 56 -19.75 1.42 3.17
C ARG A 56 -20.38 1.09 4.52
N SER A 57 -20.69 -0.19 4.78
CA SER A 57 -21.30 -0.63 6.04
C SER A 57 -20.37 -0.38 7.23
N ARG A 58 -20.94 -0.25 8.44
CA ARG A 58 -20.18 -0.10 9.68
C ARG A 58 -19.22 -1.28 9.93
N GLN A 59 -19.57 -2.48 9.44
CA GLN A 59 -18.76 -3.69 9.60
C GLN A 59 -17.56 -3.71 8.66
N LEU A 60 -17.74 -3.32 7.39
CA LEU A 60 -16.67 -3.44 6.38
C LEU A 60 -15.76 -2.20 6.30
N ARG A 61 -16.24 -1.01 6.67
CA ARG A 61 -15.39 0.20 6.66
C ARG A 61 -14.07 0.05 7.42
N PRO A 62 -14.03 -0.49 8.65
CA PRO A 62 -12.76 -0.70 9.35
C PRO A 62 -11.86 -1.73 8.64
N VAL A 63 -12.45 -2.79 8.05
CA VAL A 63 -11.70 -3.83 7.31
C VAL A 63 -11.01 -3.23 6.09
N LEU A 64 -11.71 -2.35 5.38
CA LEU A 64 -11.24 -1.72 4.14
C LEU A 64 -10.30 -0.54 4.37
N SER A 65 -9.91 -0.24 5.60
CA SER A 65 -8.98 0.87 5.87
C SER A 65 -7.62 0.63 5.23
N PRO A 66 -7.03 1.65 4.56
CA PRO A 66 -5.69 1.54 4.00
C PRO A 66 -4.67 1.11 5.06
N GLY A 67 -3.72 0.27 4.66
CA GLY A 67 -2.71 -0.32 5.53
C GLY A 67 -3.11 -1.65 6.18
N ASN A 68 -4.39 -2.01 6.23
CA ASN A 68 -4.82 -3.30 6.74
C ASN A 68 -4.35 -4.45 5.82
N LEU A 69 -3.98 -5.57 6.45
CA LEU A 69 -3.77 -6.83 5.75
C LEU A 69 -5.08 -7.62 5.79
N VAL A 70 -5.55 -8.05 4.63
CA VAL A 70 -6.79 -8.79 4.47
C VAL A 70 -6.57 -10.06 3.67
N LYS A 71 -7.32 -11.11 3.96
CA LYS A 71 -7.50 -12.23 3.05
C LYS A 71 -8.54 -11.82 2.03
N ALA A 72 -8.16 -11.80 0.76
CA ALA A 72 -8.97 -11.33 -0.35
C ALA A 72 -9.37 -12.49 -1.27
N GLU A 73 -10.65 -12.53 -1.65
CA GLU A 73 -11.14 -13.39 -2.71
C GLU A 73 -11.75 -12.53 -3.82
N LEU A 74 -11.14 -12.58 -5.01
CA LEU A 74 -11.63 -11.89 -6.21
C LEU A 74 -12.25 -12.91 -7.16
N ARG A 75 -13.46 -12.63 -7.63
CA ARG A 75 -14.18 -13.45 -8.59
C ARG A 75 -14.73 -12.61 -9.74
N ALA A 76 -14.38 -12.97 -10.97
CA ALA A 76 -14.96 -12.39 -12.18
C ALA A 76 -15.42 -13.48 -13.13
N ARG A 77 -16.54 -13.26 -13.81
CA ARG A 77 -17.04 -14.20 -14.84
C ARG A 77 -16.27 -14.07 -16.14
N VAL A 78 -15.78 -12.87 -16.43
CA VAL A 78 -14.94 -12.53 -17.59
C VAL A 78 -13.84 -11.58 -17.14
N GLU A 79 -12.64 -11.69 -17.73
CA GLU A 79 -11.45 -10.91 -17.34
C GLU A 79 -11.62 -9.40 -17.47
N THR A 80 -12.48 -8.94 -18.38
CA THR A 80 -12.73 -7.51 -18.60
C THR A 80 -13.66 -6.88 -17.56
N GLN A 81 -14.26 -7.66 -16.68
CA GLN A 81 -15.17 -7.20 -15.65
C GLN A 81 -14.42 -6.89 -14.35
N LEU A 82 -14.81 -5.78 -13.67
CA LEU A 82 -14.33 -5.53 -12.32
C LEU A 82 -14.79 -6.69 -11.41
N PRO A 83 -13.84 -7.44 -10.82
CA PRO A 83 -14.18 -8.60 -10.02
C PRO A 83 -14.99 -8.24 -8.77
N ALA A 84 -15.90 -9.12 -8.37
CA ALA A 84 -16.48 -9.09 -7.03
C ALA A 84 -15.39 -9.45 -6.03
N LEU A 85 -15.27 -8.66 -4.97
CA LEU A 85 -14.26 -8.81 -3.93
C LEU A 85 -14.92 -9.09 -2.59
N THR A 86 -14.52 -10.19 -1.97
CA THR A 86 -14.79 -10.51 -0.56
C THR A 86 -13.49 -10.36 0.22
N VAL A 87 -13.57 -9.80 1.43
CA VAL A 87 -12.41 -9.58 2.30
C VAL A 87 -12.67 -10.04 3.72
N GLU A 88 -11.66 -10.64 4.32
CA GLU A 88 -11.61 -10.95 5.75
C GLU A 88 -10.39 -10.30 6.39
N MET A 89 -10.53 -9.76 7.60
CA MET A 89 -9.43 -9.11 8.31
C MET A 89 -8.38 -10.15 8.75
N VAL A 90 -7.13 -9.94 8.36
CA VAL A 90 -5.97 -10.69 8.86
C VAL A 90 -5.24 -9.89 9.93
N ARG A 91 -4.90 -8.63 9.63
CA ARG A 91 -4.23 -7.72 10.58
C ARG A 91 -4.82 -6.33 10.47
N ALA A 92 -5.35 -5.82 11.58
CA ALA A 92 -5.91 -4.49 11.66
C ALA A 92 -4.82 -3.48 12.09
N ARG A 93 -4.64 -2.44 11.30
CA ARG A 93 -3.80 -1.27 11.63
C ARG A 93 -4.64 -0.02 11.89
N THR A 94 -5.94 -0.17 12.01
CA THR A 94 -6.91 0.93 12.16
C THR A 94 -6.68 1.75 13.42
N ALA A 95 -6.18 1.14 14.50
CA ALA A 95 -5.85 1.84 15.74
C ALA A 95 -4.76 2.92 15.53
N LEU A 96 -3.81 2.69 14.62
CA LEU A 96 -2.74 3.63 14.28
C LEU A 96 -3.25 4.90 13.59
N LEU A 97 -4.45 4.86 13.03
CA LEU A 97 -5.06 6.03 12.38
C LEU A 97 -5.47 7.12 13.41
N GLY A 98 -5.53 6.78 14.69
CA GLY A 98 -5.69 7.74 15.79
C GLY A 98 -4.42 8.55 16.09
N GLU A 99 -3.25 8.06 15.67
CA GLU A 99 -1.96 8.71 15.90
C GLU A 99 -1.57 9.55 14.66
N PRO A 100 -1.49 10.88 14.74
CA PRO A 100 -1.38 11.75 13.56
C PRO A 100 -0.17 11.47 12.67
N LEU A 101 0.95 11.01 13.24
CA LEU A 101 2.17 10.73 12.48
C LEU A 101 2.08 9.36 11.80
N ALA A 102 1.64 8.33 12.52
CA ALA A 102 1.42 6.99 11.96
C ALA A 102 0.35 7.03 10.86
N ALA A 103 -0.76 7.74 11.08
CA ALA A 103 -1.81 7.94 10.09
C ALA A 103 -1.28 8.56 8.79
N ALA A 104 -0.44 9.61 8.91
CA ALA A 104 0.18 10.26 7.74
C ALA A 104 1.15 9.31 7.00
N ALA A 105 1.89 8.46 7.74
CA ALA A 105 2.79 7.49 7.15
C ALA A 105 2.02 6.38 6.41
N ILE A 106 0.94 5.86 6.98
CA ILE A 106 0.06 4.88 6.35
C ILE A 106 -0.59 5.49 5.10
N GLU A 107 -1.14 6.71 5.21
CA GLU A 107 -1.73 7.43 4.07
C GLU A 107 -0.72 7.55 2.92
N TRP A 108 0.50 8.01 3.21
CA TRP A 108 1.52 8.20 2.18
C TRP A 108 1.96 6.88 1.55
N THR A 109 2.33 5.88 2.36
CA THR A 109 2.91 4.63 1.85
C THR A 109 1.92 3.85 0.99
N THR A 110 0.64 3.80 1.39
CA THR A 110 -0.41 3.15 0.61
C THR A 110 -0.77 3.94 -0.65
N ALA A 111 -0.82 5.28 -0.58
CA ALA A 111 -1.10 6.13 -1.72
C ALA A 111 0.03 6.09 -2.77
N LEU A 112 1.30 5.97 -2.33
CA LEU A 112 2.44 5.79 -3.23
C LEU A 112 2.28 4.50 -4.04
N ALA A 113 2.03 3.35 -3.39
CA ALA A 113 1.78 2.10 -4.09
C ALA A 113 0.61 2.21 -5.08
N ALA A 114 -0.51 2.77 -4.61
CA ALA A 114 -1.72 2.90 -5.43
C ALA A 114 -1.53 3.81 -6.66
N ALA A 115 -0.67 4.83 -6.60
CA ALA A 115 -0.45 5.77 -7.69
C ALA A 115 0.67 5.36 -8.65
N SER A 116 1.68 4.64 -8.16
CA SER A 116 2.89 4.31 -8.93
C SER A 116 2.78 3.01 -9.72
N LEU A 117 2.04 2.01 -9.20
CA LEU A 117 2.04 0.67 -9.78
C LEU A 117 0.98 0.49 -10.87
N PRO A 118 1.31 -0.17 -11.98
CA PRO A 118 0.34 -0.66 -12.94
C PRO A 118 -0.48 -1.81 -12.32
N GLU A 119 -1.72 -1.99 -12.79
CA GLU A 119 -2.56 -3.10 -12.36
C GLU A 119 -2.11 -4.42 -13.01
N GLY A 120 -2.27 -5.52 -12.27
CA GLY A 120 -2.01 -6.87 -12.77
C GLY A 120 -0.53 -7.25 -12.92
N GLN A 121 0.40 -6.38 -12.57
CA GLN A 121 1.84 -6.69 -12.64
C GLN A 121 2.42 -6.92 -11.24
N PRO A 122 2.99 -8.11 -10.95
CA PRO A 122 3.58 -8.40 -9.65
C PRO A 122 4.84 -7.58 -9.38
N TYR A 123 4.91 -7.05 -8.14
CA TYR A 123 6.08 -6.37 -7.59
C TYR A 123 6.29 -6.90 -6.15
N ALA A 124 6.74 -8.14 -6.04
CA ALA A 124 6.88 -8.81 -4.74
C ALA A 124 7.77 -8.04 -3.75
N ARG A 125 8.84 -7.39 -4.25
CA ARG A 125 9.73 -6.56 -3.39
C ARG A 125 9.04 -5.31 -2.89
N ILE A 126 8.19 -4.66 -3.69
CA ILE A 126 7.41 -3.49 -3.25
C ILE A 126 6.37 -3.92 -2.23
N HIS A 127 5.68 -5.07 -2.46
CA HIS A 127 4.73 -5.62 -1.49
C HIS A 127 5.42 -5.88 -0.13
N ALA A 128 6.56 -6.58 -0.14
CA ALA A 128 7.32 -6.88 1.07
C ALA A 128 7.82 -5.61 1.77
N ALA A 129 8.29 -4.61 1.01
CA ALA A 129 8.75 -3.34 1.56
C ALA A 129 7.59 -2.52 2.17
N LEU A 130 6.40 -2.53 1.53
CA LEU A 130 5.20 -1.89 2.09
C LEU A 130 4.77 -2.57 3.40
N ASP A 131 4.69 -3.91 3.44
CA ASP A 131 4.35 -4.61 4.68
C ASP A 131 5.41 -4.37 5.77
N GLY A 132 6.68 -4.33 5.40
CA GLY A 132 7.80 -4.03 6.29
C GLY A 132 7.69 -2.65 6.94
N VAL A 133 7.43 -1.59 6.17
CA VAL A 133 7.27 -0.24 6.72
C VAL A 133 6.00 -0.11 7.57
N LEU A 134 4.89 -0.72 7.16
CA LEU A 134 3.66 -0.74 7.95
C LEU A 134 3.84 -1.48 9.28
N THR A 135 4.58 -2.57 9.27
CA THR A 135 4.93 -3.34 10.48
C THR A 135 5.88 -2.55 11.40
N ALA A 136 6.85 -1.83 10.83
CA ALA A 136 7.74 -0.97 11.61
C ALA A 136 6.96 0.16 12.32
N ILE A 137 6.01 0.81 11.64
CA ILE A 137 5.14 1.84 12.22
C ILE A 137 4.28 1.25 13.35
N GLU A 138 3.77 0.02 13.17
CA GLU A 138 2.96 -0.67 14.18
C GLU A 138 3.76 -1.06 15.42
N SER A 139 5.02 -1.45 15.25
CA SER A 139 5.86 -2.00 16.32
C SER A 139 6.62 -0.94 17.12
N ALA A 140 6.73 0.29 16.58
CA ALA A 140 7.59 1.32 17.18
C ALA A 140 6.84 2.65 17.36
N PRO A 141 6.68 3.13 18.60
CA PRO A 141 5.96 4.37 18.87
C PRO A 141 6.75 5.62 18.43
N ALA A 142 8.09 5.55 18.35
CA ALA A 142 8.91 6.70 18.00
C ALA A 142 9.24 6.73 16.51
N ALA A 143 9.09 7.92 15.91
CA ALA A 143 9.35 8.15 14.48
C ALA A 143 10.75 7.70 14.01
N ARG A 144 11.78 7.91 14.86
CA ARG A 144 13.17 7.52 14.56
C ARG A 144 13.33 6.01 14.30
N ASP A 145 12.46 5.19 14.88
CA ASP A 145 12.60 3.73 14.83
C ASP A 145 12.07 3.15 13.51
N TRP A 146 11.19 3.89 12.79
CA TRP A 146 10.62 3.45 11.53
C TRP A 146 10.95 4.38 10.33
N ALA A 147 11.56 5.56 10.57
CA ALA A 147 11.91 6.47 9.49
C ALA A 147 12.84 5.83 8.44
N ALA A 148 13.78 4.99 8.88
CA ALA A 148 14.65 4.25 7.99
C ALA A 148 13.89 3.24 7.10
N ALA A 149 12.86 2.59 7.65
CA ALA A 149 12.00 1.67 6.88
C ALA A 149 11.20 2.44 5.81
N LEU A 150 10.73 3.65 6.13
CA LEU A 150 10.06 4.52 5.16
C LEU A 150 11.00 4.93 4.03
N VAL A 151 12.23 5.34 4.34
CA VAL A 151 13.26 5.64 3.32
C VAL A 151 13.50 4.44 2.42
N GLY A 152 13.67 3.24 3.03
CA GLY A 152 13.90 2.00 2.30
C GLY A 152 12.74 1.65 1.38
N TYR A 153 11.49 1.80 1.84
CA TYR A 153 10.31 1.58 1.00
C TYR A 153 10.29 2.48 -0.24
N GLU A 154 10.49 3.81 -0.07
CA GLU A 154 10.56 4.72 -1.20
C GLU A 154 11.68 4.35 -2.20
N GLN A 155 12.85 3.94 -1.69
CA GLN A 155 13.97 3.49 -2.52
C GLN A 155 13.65 2.22 -3.29
N VAL A 156 12.96 1.25 -2.67
CA VAL A 156 12.51 0.03 -3.35
C VAL A 156 11.54 0.38 -4.47
N VAL A 157 10.56 1.27 -4.23
CA VAL A 157 9.63 1.71 -5.28
C VAL A 157 10.37 2.37 -6.44
N LEU A 158 11.33 3.27 -6.16
CA LEU A 158 12.14 3.92 -7.20
C LEU A 158 12.96 2.89 -7.99
N ALA A 159 13.59 1.92 -7.31
CA ALA A 159 14.43 0.91 -7.94
C ALA A 159 13.64 -0.05 -8.83
N GLU A 160 12.52 -0.58 -8.32
CA GLU A 160 11.68 -1.53 -9.05
C GLU A 160 11.01 -0.92 -10.28
N LEU A 161 10.79 0.40 -10.28
CA LEU A 161 10.24 1.14 -11.42
C LEU A 161 11.33 1.71 -12.36
N GLY A 162 12.59 1.35 -12.14
CA GLY A 162 13.71 1.71 -13.03
C GLY A 162 14.35 3.09 -12.74
N PHE A 163 13.97 3.73 -11.65
CA PHE A 163 14.50 5.05 -11.26
C PHE A 163 15.43 5.00 -10.04
N GLY A 164 15.88 3.79 -9.63
CA GLY A 164 16.79 3.59 -8.51
C GLY A 164 18.21 4.10 -8.84
N ALA A 165 18.84 4.82 -7.90
CA ALA A 165 20.29 4.89 -7.83
C ALA A 165 20.77 3.82 -6.85
N ALA A 166 22.06 3.44 -6.94
CA ALA A 166 22.67 2.63 -5.90
C ALA A 166 22.34 3.24 -4.52
N PRO A 167 21.95 2.42 -3.53
CA PRO A 167 21.63 2.91 -2.20
C PRO A 167 22.87 3.64 -1.65
N SER A 168 22.78 4.95 -1.58
CA SER A 168 23.81 5.74 -0.90
C SER A 168 23.47 5.72 0.59
N VAL A 169 24.23 5.01 1.37
CA VAL A 169 24.14 4.93 2.84
C VAL A 169 24.53 6.26 3.52
N GLN A 170 24.82 7.32 2.75
CA GLN A 170 25.30 8.59 3.27
C GLN A 170 24.16 9.55 3.58
N GLY A 171 24.03 9.90 4.85
CA GLY A 171 23.14 10.93 5.36
C GLY A 171 22.06 10.43 6.32
N ASP A 172 21.44 11.36 7.01
CA ASP A 172 20.30 11.09 7.89
C ASP A 172 19.02 10.74 7.09
N ALA A 173 18.02 10.18 7.77
CA ALA A 173 16.76 9.78 7.17
C ALA A 173 16.05 10.97 6.47
N MET A 174 16.13 12.17 7.02
CA MET A 174 15.47 13.36 6.46
C MET A 174 16.11 13.80 5.13
N SER A 175 17.43 13.75 5.04
CA SER A 175 18.16 14.02 3.79
C SER A 175 17.83 12.96 2.72
N ALA A 176 17.72 11.67 3.10
CA ALA A 176 17.32 10.61 2.21
C ALA A 176 15.87 10.79 1.72
N LEU A 177 14.92 11.13 2.61
CA LEU A 177 13.53 11.42 2.23
C LEU A 177 13.44 12.60 1.27
N ARG A 178 14.21 13.67 1.47
CA ARG A 178 14.24 14.81 0.53
C ARG A 178 14.69 14.37 -0.87
N ARG A 179 15.79 13.62 -0.97
CA ARG A 179 16.29 13.10 -2.25
C ARG A 179 15.28 12.17 -2.93
N ASN A 180 14.69 11.24 -2.17
CA ASN A 180 13.65 10.33 -2.70
C ASN A 180 12.44 11.12 -3.20
N GLY A 181 11.99 12.14 -2.45
CA GLY A 181 10.85 12.97 -2.83
C GLY A 181 11.02 13.68 -4.15
N THR A 182 12.19 14.29 -4.37
CA THR A 182 12.53 14.93 -5.65
C THR A 182 12.44 13.91 -6.79
N ARG A 183 13.01 12.71 -6.61
CA ARG A 183 12.99 11.66 -7.64
C ARG A 183 11.62 11.09 -7.91
N LEU A 184 10.80 10.86 -6.86
CA LEU A 184 9.42 10.42 -6.98
C LEU A 184 8.57 11.43 -7.76
N ALA A 185 8.72 12.73 -7.44
CA ALA A 185 7.99 13.81 -8.11
C ALA A 185 8.40 13.98 -9.58
N GLN A 186 9.67 13.81 -9.89
CA GLN A 186 10.19 14.01 -11.25
C GLN A 186 9.93 12.84 -12.18
N ASN A 187 9.89 11.59 -11.66
CA ASN A 187 9.91 10.40 -12.50
C ASN A 187 8.64 9.55 -12.42
N ILE A 188 7.94 9.56 -11.28
CA ILE A 188 6.82 8.62 -11.04
C ILE A 188 5.51 9.36 -10.83
N LEU A 189 5.52 10.34 -9.91
CA LEU A 189 4.31 11.06 -9.48
C LEU A 189 4.15 12.36 -10.28
N THR A 190 4.07 12.24 -11.59
CA THR A 190 3.88 13.36 -12.52
C THR A 190 2.40 13.56 -12.84
N GLU A 191 1.99 14.78 -13.16
CA GLU A 191 0.65 15.16 -13.63
C GLU A 191 -0.50 14.56 -12.79
N ARG A 192 -1.30 13.65 -13.39
CA ARG A 192 -2.47 13.04 -12.74
C ARG A 192 -2.10 12.15 -11.55
N ARG A 193 -0.86 11.66 -11.48
CA ARG A 193 -0.32 10.83 -10.40
C ARG A 193 0.26 11.66 -9.25
N ALA A 194 0.34 12.98 -9.35
CA ALA A 194 0.95 13.87 -8.36
C ALA A 194 0.13 14.03 -7.06
N ARG A 195 -1.14 13.65 -7.05
CA ARG A 195 -2.04 13.80 -5.88
C ARG A 195 -1.44 13.32 -4.54
N PRO A 196 -0.72 12.19 -4.46
CA PRO A 196 -0.15 11.74 -3.19
C PRO A 196 0.96 12.62 -2.63
N LEU A 197 1.59 13.48 -3.43
CA LEU A 197 2.70 14.34 -2.97
C LEU A 197 2.29 15.23 -1.80
N ALA A 198 1.07 15.77 -1.80
CA ALA A 198 0.59 16.57 -0.68
C ALA A 198 0.50 15.79 0.64
N ALA A 199 0.17 14.50 0.60
CA ALA A 199 0.20 13.64 1.79
C ALA A 199 1.65 13.40 2.25
N ARG A 200 2.57 13.23 1.31
CA ARG A 200 4.00 13.11 1.59
C ARG A 200 4.57 14.36 2.27
N ASP A 201 4.26 15.54 1.75
CA ASP A 201 4.75 16.81 2.30
C ASP A 201 4.32 16.97 3.76
N ARG A 202 3.03 16.70 4.05
CA ARG A 202 2.51 16.69 5.42
C ARG A 202 3.24 15.69 6.34
N LEU A 203 3.55 14.49 5.82
CA LEU A 203 4.32 13.49 6.57
C LEU A 203 5.73 13.97 6.86
N VAL A 204 6.45 14.47 5.85
CA VAL A 204 7.84 14.93 5.99
C VAL A 204 7.94 16.09 6.97
N GLU A 205 6.99 17.04 6.96
CA GLU A 205 6.94 18.13 7.94
C GLU A 205 6.72 17.63 9.38
N ARG A 206 5.84 16.63 9.56
CA ARG A 206 5.60 16.02 10.88
C ARG A 206 6.83 15.24 11.36
N LEU A 207 7.47 14.47 10.47
CA LEU A 207 8.70 13.75 10.77
C LEU A 207 9.84 14.69 11.16
N ALA A 208 10.03 15.78 10.44
CA ALA A 208 11.06 16.77 10.77
C ALA A 208 10.88 17.31 12.19
N ARG A 209 9.65 17.56 12.64
CA ARG A 209 9.34 18.01 14.01
C ARG A 209 9.53 16.90 15.05
N ALA A 210 9.28 15.64 14.68
CA ALA A 210 9.41 14.52 15.62
C ALA A 210 10.85 14.01 15.78
N LEU A 211 11.73 14.35 14.83
CA LEU A 211 13.14 13.96 14.81
C LEU A 211 14.10 15.09 15.26
N ALA A 212 13.57 16.32 15.41
CA ALA A 212 14.31 17.46 15.97
C ALA A 212 14.52 17.34 17.47
#